data_3c31a481f6d5f56384e4ab375c44e588
#
_entry.id   3c31a481f6d5f56384e4ab375c44e588
#
_cell.length_a   1.000
_cell.length_b   1.000
_cell.length_c   1.000
_cell.angle_alpha   90.00
_cell.angle_beta   90.00
_cell.angle_gamma   90.00
#
_symmetry.space_group_name_H-M   'P 1'
#
loop_
_entity.id
_entity.type
_entity.pdbx_description
1 polymer ?
#
loop_
_entity_poly.entity_id
_entity_poly.type
_entity_poly.pdbx_seq_one_letter_code
_entity_poly.pdbx_strand_id
1 'polypeptide(L)'
;MNIRHKFLTGAAACAATVAIISASLIRAADPPEWWTPVRPFHIEGPVYYVGTKGLAAYLIKTRSGAILLDGTLARNAPLIEHNIESLGVPLQHVRLLISDHAHDDHVGALARIKRDSGARLLASAGDRWALEHGTPRGDTDYGVRRFAPVKVDGVVGDEQTIHLGDVALTAHLTPGHTPGCTSWSMTVRDHGVSRHILFLGSITVAGNILVGNHAYPDIVQDYRTTFARLARMHADILLTSHPEMADVLDREARREAGNANAFVDPGALPRLVATSKAAFEQTLAKASRETE
;
A
#
# COMPACT_ATOMS: atom_id res chain seq x y z
N MET A 1 -59.61 -8.38 -73.45
CA MET A 1 -59.75 -7.70 -72.13
C MET A 1 -58.81 -8.44 -71.20
N ASN A 2 -57.53 -7.99 -71.10
CA ASN A 2 -56.47 -8.68 -70.43
C ASN A 2 -56.07 -7.88 -69.18
N ILE A 3 -56.27 -8.49 -68.03
CA ILE A 3 -55.86 -7.94 -66.74
C ILE A 3 -54.52 -8.59 -66.36
N ARG A 4 -53.46 -7.81 -66.32
CA ARG A 4 -52.12 -8.24 -65.85
C ARG A 4 -52.02 -8.03 -64.35
N HIS A 5 -51.81 -9.09 -63.61
CA HIS A 5 -51.41 -9.05 -62.19
C HIS A 5 -49.94 -8.75 -62.08
N LYS A 6 -49.59 -7.71 -61.38
CA LYS A 6 -48.20 -7.39 -60.90
C LYS A 6 -48.02 -8.01 -59.54
N PHE A 7 -47.10 -8.95 -59.41
CA PHE A 7 -46.56 -9.39 -58.12
C PHE A 7 -45.51 -8.41 -57.59
N LEU A 8 -45.76 -7.83 -56.44
CA LEU A 8 -44.73 -7.10 -55.67
C LEU A 8 -44.10 -8.10 -54.71
N THR A 9 -42.82 -8.38 -54.90
CA THR A 9 -41.97 -9.10 -53.97
C THR A 9 -41.39 -8.07 -52.96
N GLY A 10 -41.90 -8.06 -51.73
CA GLY A 10 -41.33 -7.30 -50.63
C GLY A 10 -40.19 -8.10 -49.99
N ALA A 11 -38.98 -7.59 -50.10
CA ALA A 11 -37.83 -8.10 -49.32
C ALA A 11 -37.85 -7.49 -47.93
N ALA A 12 -38.13 -8.30 -46.92
CA ALA A 12 -37.99 -7.90 -45.51
C ALA A 12 -36.52 -8.01 -45.12
N ALA A 13 -35.88 -6.85 -44.89
CA ALA A 13 -34.54 -6.79 -44.32
C ALA A 13 -34.65 -6.93 -42.80
N CYS A 14 -34.25 -8.08 -42.24
CA CYS A 14 -34.03 -8.24 -40.80
C CYS A 14 -32.75 -7.50 -40.38
N ALA A 15 -32.91 -6.37 -39.75
CA ALA A 15 -31.82 -5.70 -39.07
C ALA A 15 -31.60 -6.41 -37.71
N ALA A 16 -30.55 -7.21 -37.60
CA ALA A 16 -30.12 -7.80 -36.34
C ALA A 16 -29.39 -6.71 -35.53
N THR A 17 -30.06 -6.16 -34.51
CA THR A 17 -29.44 -5.24 -33.53
C THR A 17 -28.61 -6.07 -32.58
N VAL A 18 -27.27 -6.07 -32.73
CA VAL A 18 -26.35 -6.63 -31.77
C VAL A 18 -26.29 -5.68 -30.58
N ALA A 19 -26.97 -6.00 -29.49
CA ALA A 19 -26.84 -5.33 -28.21
C ALA A 19 -25.49 -5.74 -27.61
N ILE A 20 -24.51 -4.84 -27.68
CA ILE A 20 -23.27 -4.96 -26.92
C ILE A 20 -23.62 -4.72 -25.45
N ILE A 21 -23.82 -5.79 -24.69
CA ILE A 21 -23.92 -5.71 -23.24
C ILE A 21 -22.52 -5.47 -22.72
N SER A 22 -22.19 -4.20 -22.47
CA SER A 22 -21.01 -3.84 -21.68
C SER A 22 -21.25 -4.37 -20.27
N ALA A 23 -20.66 -5.52 -19.95
CA ALA A 23 -20.56 -5.99 -18.57
C ALA A 23 -19.67 -5.01 -17.83
N SER A 24 -20.28 -4.00 -17.21
CA SER A 24 -19.62 -3.19 -16.19
C SER A 24 -19.27 -4.17 -15.05
N LEU A 25 -18.00 -4.49 -14.91
CA LEU A 25 -17.50 -5.18 -13.73
C LEU A 25 -17.91 -4.32 -12.52
N ILE A 26 -18.94 -4.77 -11.81
CA ILE A 26 -19.34 -4.16 -10.54
C ILE A 26 -18.19 -4.43 -9.58
N ARG A 27 -17.33 -3.44 -9.43
CA ARG A 27 -16.24 -3.48 -8.49
C ARG A 27 -16.82 -3.52 -7.09
N ALA A 28 -16.37 -4.45 -6.26
CA ALA A 28 -16.68 -4.44 -4.84
C ALA A 28 -16.24 -3.08 -4.25
N ALA A 29 -17.13 -2.46 -3.48
CA ALA A 29 -16.80 -1.23 -2.78
C ALA A 29 -15.66 -1.48 -1.81
N ASP A 30 -14.79 -0.47 -1.63
CA ASP A 30 -13.74 -0.56 -0.60
C ASP A 30 -14.36 -0.86 0.77
N PRO A 31 -13.70 -1.64 1.62
CA PRO A 31 -14.20 -1.95 2.96
C PRO A 31 -14.41 -0.66 3.80
N PRO A 32 -15.51 -0.53 4.54
CA PRO A 32 -15.76 0.64 5.39
C PRO A 32 -14.63 0.93 6.39
N GLU A 33 -13.92 -0.09 6.81
CA GLU A 33 -12.73 -0.01 7.68
C GLU A 33 -11.65 0.90 7.12
N TRP A 34 -11.54 1.02 5.78
CA TRP A 34 -10.52 1.83 5.12
C TRP A 34 -10.66 3.34 5.35
N TRP A 35 -11.83 3.80 5.84
CA TRP A 35 -12.05 5.21 6.24
C TRP A 35 -12.69 5.36 7.61
N THR A 36 -12.86 4.25 8.35
CA THR A 36 -13.34 4.32 9.73
C THR A 36 -12.27 4.95 10.62
N PRO A 37 -12.54 6.07 11.30
CA PRO A 37 -11.57 6.74 12.13
C PRO A 37 -11.08 5.86 13.28
N VAL A 38 -9.80 5.99 13.60
CA VAL A 38 -9.16 5.44 14.79
C VAL A 38 -8.48 6.57 15.54
N ARG A 39 -8.63 6.59 16.86
CA ARG A 39 -7.87 7.52 17.69
C ARG A 39 -6.38 7.20 17.56
N PRO A 40 -5.51 8.21 17.31
CA PRO A 40 -4.08 7.95 17.21
C PRO A 40 -3.51 7.45 18.54
N PHE A 41 -2.55 6.54 18.47
CA PHE A 41 -1.94 5.93 19.65
C PHE A 41 -0.44 5.73 19.49
N HIS A 42 0.27 5.66 20.61
CA HIS A 42 1.69 5.37 20.67
C HIS A 42 1.94 3.87 20.47
N ILE A 43 2.99 3.52 19.73
CA ILE A 43 3.41 2.12 19.52
C ILE A 43 4.65 1.81 20.34
N GLU A 44 5.78 2.38 19.96
CA GLU A 44 7.08 2.17 20.63
C GLU A 44 8.02 3.34 20.33
N GLY A 45 8.71 3.88 21.34
CA GLY A 45 9.64 5.01 21.17
C GLY A 45 8.99 6.20 20.46
N PRO A 46 9.51 6.67 19.30
CA PRO A 46 8.94 7.81 18.58
C PRO A 46 7.78 7.45 17.63
N VAL A 47 7.33 6.19 17.57
CA VAL A 47 6.40 5.68 16.57
C VAL A 47 4.95 5.73 17.06
N TYR A 48 4.08 6.33 16.24
CA TYR A 48 2.65 6.46 16.50
C TYR A 48 1.83 5.96 15.31
N TYR A 49 0.69 5.37 15.58
CA TYR A 49 -0.36 5.08 14.60
C TYR A 49 -1.23 6.32 14.39
N VAL A 50 -1.46 6.70 13.12
CA VAL A 50 -2.31 7.85 12.76
C VAL A 50 -3.31 7.51 11.65
N GLY A 51 -3.41 6.23 11.27
CA GLY A 51 -4.25 5.71 10.20
C GLY A 51 -5.74 5.57 10.53
N THR A 52 -6.38 4.68 9.80
CA THR A 52 -7.79 4.28 9.95
C THR A 52 -7.88 2.86 10.48
N LYS A 53 -9.11 2.31 10.61
CA LYS A 53 -9.29 0.93 11.07
C LYS A 53 -8.67 -0.11 10.12
N GLY A 54 -8.69 0.13 8.81
CA GLY A 54 -8.21 -0.83 7.80
C GLY A 54 -7.00 -0.39 6.98
N LEU A 55 -6.53 0.86 7.13
CA LEU A 55 -5.34 1.37 6.44
C LEU A 55 -4.43 2.10 7.43
N ALA A 56 -3.18 1.67 7.50
CA ALA A 56 -2.23 2.29 8.39
C ALA A 56 -1.58 3.54 7.78
N ALA A 57 -1.26 4.48 8.65
CA ALA A 57 -0.26 5.51 8.46
C ALA A 57 0.51 5.63 9.77
N TYR A 58 1.82 5.81 9.70
CA TYR A 58 2.68 5.86 10.87
C TYR A 58 3.39 7.21 10.95
N LEU A 59 3.24 7.88 12.09
CA LEU A 59 3.97 9.11 12.39
C LEU A 59 5.19 8.78 13.27
N ILE A 60 6.36 9.19 12.84
CA ILE A 60 7.60 9.02 13.58
C ILE A 60 8.08 10.40 14.01
N LYS A 61 7.97 10.70 15.31
CA LYS A 61 8.39 11.98 15.88
C LYS A 61 9.90 12.03 16.04
N THR A 62 10.49 13.17 15.75
CA THR A 62 11.94 13.42 15.92
C THR A 62 12.17 14.78 16.55
N ARG A 63 13.39 15.04 16.99
CA ARG A 63 13.78 16.38 17.51
C ARG A 63 13.77 17.47 16.44
N SER A 64 13.76 17.10 15.15
CA SER A 64 13.80 18.04 14.00
C SER A 64 12.49 18.09 13.20
N GLY A 65 11.41 17.53 13.75
CA GLY A 65 10.11 17.43 13.10
C GLY A 65 9.59 16.01 13.12
N ALA A 66 8.85 15.61 12.08
CA ALA A 66 8.29 14.26 11.99
C ALA A 66 8.41 13.69 10.58
N ILE A 67 8.38 12.35 10.49
CA ILE A 67 8.28 11.59 9.26
C ILE A 67 6.89 10.94 9.25
N LEU A 68 6.18 11.03 8.15
CA LEU A 68 4.94 10.28 7.91
C LEU A 68 5.22 9.18 6.90
N LEU A 69 4.95 7.95 7.28
CA LEU A 69 4.94 6.78 6.40
C LEU A 69 3.49 6.49 6.00
N ASP A 70 3.21 6.55 4.71
CA ASP A 70 1.92 6.44 4.05
C ASP A 70 0.91 7.54 4.44
N GLY A 71 -0.11 7.68 3.59
CA GLY A 71 -1.17 8.67 3.75
C GLY A 71 -2.57 8.06 3.64
N THR A 72 -2.68 6.78 3.32
CA THR A 72 -3.94 6.09 3.07
C THR A 72 -4.73 6.67 1.87
N LEU A 73 -6.05 6.44 1.77
CA LEU A 73 -6.91 6.98 0.71
C LEU A 73 -6.96 8.51 0.73
N ALA A 74 -7.14 9.13 -0.43
CA ALA A 74 -7.26 10.59 -0.58
C ALA A 74 -8.33 11.21 0.34
N ARG A 75 -9.45 10.53 0.55
CA ARG A 75 -10.55 10.98 1.42
C ARG A 75 -10.17 11.05 2.89
N ASN A 76 -9.13 10.32 3.31
CA ASN A 76 -8.69 10.27 4.70
C ASN A 76 -7.70 11.39 5.06
N ALA A 77 -7.24 12.20 4.10
CA ALA A 77 -6.25 13.26 4.37
C ALA A 77 -6.64 14.16 5.56
N PRO A 78 -7.90 14.68 5.68
CA PRO A 78 -8.28 15.49 6.82
C PRO A 78 -8.16 14.75 8.16
N LEU A 79 -8.46 13.45 8.18
CA LEU A 79 -8.34 12.61 9.37
C LEU A 79 -6.87 12.43 9.76
N ILE A 80 -6.00 12.11 8.79
CA ILE A 80 -4.56 11.92 9.06
C ILE A 80 -3.94 13.22 9.58
N GLU A 81 -4.25 14.36 8.94
CA GLU A 81 -3.81 15.70 9.38
C GLU A 81 -4.26 15.99 10.82
N HIS A 82 -5.55 15.76 11.11
CA HIS A 82 -6.09 15.93 12.46
C HIS A 82 -5.41 15.00 13.48
N ASN A 83 -5.20 13.73 13.13
CA ASN A 83 -4.54 12.77 14.02
C ASN A 83 -3.10 13.19 14.35
N ILE A 84 -2.35 13.70 13.35
CA ILE A 84 -1.00 14.24 13.55
C ILE A 84 -1.02 15.44 14.52
N GLU A 85 -1.92 16.39 14.29
CA GLU A 85 -2.04 17.60 15.13
C GLU A 85 -2.51 17.28 16.55
N SER A 86 -3.40 16.30 16.73
CA SER A 86 -3.87 15.85 18.05
C SER A 86 -2.76 15.23 18.91
N LEU A 87 -1.70 14.76 18.27
CA LEU A 87 -0.48 14.29 18.94
C LEU A 87 0.49 15.43 19.29
N GLY A 88 0.07 16.70 19.10
CA GLY A 88 0.89 17.89 19.38
C GLY A 88 1.97 18.17 18.32
N VAL A 89 1.84 17.61 17.11
CA VAL A 89 2.74 17.87 15.99
C VAL A 89 2.04 18.80 14.99
N PRO A 90 2.41 20.09 14.89
CA PRO A 90 1.89 20.95 13.82
C PRO A 90 2.17 20.34 12.46
N LEU A 91 1.20 20.39 11.54
CA LEU A 91 1.33 19.74 10.24
C LEU A 91 2.60 20.18 9.47
N GLN A 92 2.98 21.46 9.59
CA GLN A 92 4.21 22.03 9.00
C GLN A 92 5.51 21.48 9.61
N HIS A 93 5.41 20.74 10.73
CA HIS A 93 6.54 20.02 11.31
C HIS A 93 6.71 18.61 10.76
N VAL A 94 5.78 18.10 9.95
CA VAL A 94 6.04 16.95 9.11
C VAL A 94 7.03 17.37 8.03
N ARG A 95 8.24 16.83 8.06
CA ARG A 95 9.36 17.21 7.20
C ARG A 95 9.58 16.24 6.05
N LEU A 96 9.29 14.97 6.30
CA LEU A 96 9.44 13.91 5.31
C LEU A 96 8.14 13.13 5.21
N LEU A 97 7.79 12.82 3.97
CA LEU A 97 6.82 11.79 3.61
C LEU A 97 7.60 10.64 2.98
N ILE A 98 7.28 9.43 3.35
CA ILE A 98 7.77 8.20 2.72
C ILE A 98 6.59 7.28 2.48
N SER A 99 6.71 6.35 1.55
CA SER A 99 5.68 5.35 1.29
C SER A 99 6.26 3.95 1.28
N ASP A 100 5.40 2.98 1.54
CA ASP A 100 5.74 1.58 1.34
C ASP A 100 5.54 1.16 -0.12
N HIS A 101 4.47 1.63 -0.80
CA HIS A 101 4.25 1.38 -2.23
C HIS A 101 3.21 2.35 -2.85
N ALA A 102 3.20 2.44 -4.19
CA ALA A 102 2.42 3.44 -4.91
C ALA A 102 1.02 2.92 -5.34
N HIS A 103 0.19 2.48 -4.38
CA HIS A 103 -1.24 2.24 -4.58
C HIS A 103 -2.09 3.32 -3.90
N ASP A 104 -3.31 3.55 -4.40
CA ASP A 104 -4.18 4.65 -3.96
C ASP A 104 -4.59 4.59 -2.49
N ASP A 105 -4.68 3.40 -1.93
CA ASP A 105 -4.99 3.15 -0.53
C ASP A 105 -3.81 3.41 0.43
N HIS A 106 -2.61 3.66 -0.10
CA HIS A 106 -1.42 4.03 0.68
C HIS A 106 -0.95 5.44 0.39
N VAL A 107 -0.98 5.87 -0.88
CA VAL A 107 -0.43 7.17 -1.28
C VAL A 107 -1.49 8.20 -1.66
N GLY A 108 -2.77 7.84 -1.62
CA GLY A 108 -3.88 8.67 -2.09
C GLY A 108 -3.94 10.06 -1.44
N ALA A 109 -3.64 10.17 -0.16
CA ALA A 109 -3.63 11.45 0.55
C ALA A 109 -2.31 12.22 0.45
N LEU A 110 -1.20 11.61 -0.01
CA LEU A 110 0.13 12.22 0.06
C LEU A 110 0.24 13.53 -0.71
N ALA A 111 -0.44 13.67 -1.86
CA ALA A 111 -0.41 14.93 -2.63
C ALA A 111 -0.98 16.11 -1.82
N ARG A 112 -2.06 15.89 -1.07
CA ARG A 112 -2.66 16.89 -0.19
C ARG A 112 -1.78 17.14 1.03
N ILE A 113 -1.39 16.09 1.75
CA ILE A 113 -0.56 16.23 2.96
C ILE A 113 0.76 16.93 2.63
N LYS A 114 1.39 16.60 1.49
CA LYS A 114 2.60 17.28 1.03
C LYS A 114 2.39 18.77 0.80
N ARG A 115 1.31 19.15 0.15
CA ARG A 115 0.98 20.56 -0.10
C ARG A 115 0.75 21.31 1.22
N ASP A 116 0.01 20.71 2.14
CA ASP A 116 -0.45 21.36 3.37
C ASP A 116 0.65 21.40 4.46
N SER A 117 1.57 20.43 4.45
CA SER A 117 2.74 20.37 5.35
C SER A 117 3.99 21.08 4.81
N GLY A 118 4.15 21.14 3.49
CA GLY A 118 5.40 21.52 2.84
C GLY A 118 6.51 20.45 2.94
N ALA A 119 6.18 19.22 3.32
CA ALA A 119 7.12 18.12 3.46
C ALA A 119 7.73 17.68 2.12
N ARG A 120 8.92 17.08 2.18
CA ARG A 120 9.54 16.41 1.02
C ARG A 120 9.09 14.95 0.94
N LEU A 121 8.76 14.46 -0.24
CA LEU A 121 8.45 13.06 -0.49
C LEU A 121 9.70 12.31 -0.98
N LEU A 122 10.03 11.23 -0.28
CA LEU A 122 11.07 10.28 -0.69
C LEU A 122 10.41 8.95 -1.05
N ALA A 123 10.84 8.34 -2.15
CA ALA A 123 10.34 7.05 -2.62
C ALA A 123 11.43 6.30 -3.38
N SER A 124 11.22 4.99 -3.62
CA SER A 124 12.10 4.21 -4.48
C SER A 124 12.02 4.64 -5.94
N ALA A 125 13.06 4.33 -6.72
CA ALA A 125 13.05 4.56 -8.16
C ALA A 125 11.92 3.81 -8.87
N GLY A 126 11.57 2.60 -8.38
CA GLY A 126 10.54 1.75 -8.97
C GLY A 126 9.14 2.35 -8.91
N ASP A 127 8.81 3.07 -7.83
CA ASP A 127 7.49 3.68 -7.63
C ASP A 127 7.45 5.17 -8.00
N ARG A 128 8.60 5.82 -8.26
CA ARG A 128 8.64 7.24 -8.60
C ARG A 128 7.70 7.58 -9.76
N TRP A 129 7.76 6.82 -10.85
CA TRP A 129 6.91 7.10 -12.01
C TRP A 129 5.42 7.02 -11.64
N ALA A 130 5.01 5.99 -10.89
CA ALA A 130 3.64 5.80 -10.46
C ALA A 130 3.15 6.99 -9.61
N LEU A 131 3.95 7.44 -8.65
CA LEU A 131 3.66 8.60 -7.80
C LEU A 131 3.52 9.89 -8.61
N GLU A 132 4.43 10.15 -9.55
CA GLU A 132 4.44 11.38 -10.35
C GLU A 132 3.34 11.40 -11.43
N HIS A 133 2.79 10.23 -11.82
CA HIS A 133 1.70 10.12 -12.81
C HIS A 133 0.32 9.77 -12.20
N GLY A 134 0.27 9.48 -10.90
CA GLY A 134 -0.97 9.11 -10.21
C GLY A 134 -1.60 7.80 -10.70
N THR A 135 -0.76 6.86 -11.14
CA THR A 135 -1.19 5.60 -11.73
C THR A 135 -0.24 4.49 -11.33
N PRO A 136 -0.70 3.42 -10.65
CA PRO A 136 0.16 2.29 -10.31
C PRO A 136 0.72 1.60 -11.56
N ARG A 137 1.86 0.94 -11.42
CA ARG A 137 2.45 0.10 -12.47
C ARG A 137 2.17 -1.36 -12.18
N GLY A 138 1.91 -2.12 -13.25
CA GLY A 138 1.54 -3.53 -13.20
C GLY A 138 0.11 -3.74 -13.70
N ASP A 139 -0.12 -4.90 -14.30
CA ASP A 139 -1.46 -5.31 -14.73
C ASP A 139 -2.15 -6.00 -13.55
N THR A 140 -3.43 -5.65 -13.32
CA THR A 140 -4.25 -6.20 -12.23
C THR A 140 -5.60 -6.71 -12.76
N ASP A 141 -6.21 -7.65 -12.07
CA ASP A 141 -7.55 -8.19 -12.40
C ASP A 141 -8.69 -7.22 -12.05
N TYR A 142 -8.43 -6.21 -11.23
CA TYR A 142 -9.40 -5.18 -10.83
C TYR A 142 -9.23 -3.85 -11.60
N GLY A 143 -8.30 -3.77 -12.56
CA GLY A 143 -8.02 -2.57 -13.33
C GLY A 143 -7.21 -1.51 -12.59
N VAL A 144 -7.21 -0.26 -13.09
CA VAL A 144 -6.34 0.81 -12.61
C VAL A 144 -7.05 1.67 -11.55
N ARG A 145 -6.46 1.76 -10.37
CA ARG A 145 -6.86 2.68 -9.28
C ARG A 145 -5.96 3.92 -9.31
N ARG A 146 -6.53 5.06 -9.73
CA ARG A 146 -5.79 6.32 -9.83
C ARG A 146 -5.82 7.10 -8.53
N PHE A 147 -4.76 7.88 -8.30
CA PHE A 147 -4.64 8.82 -7.19
C PHE A 147 -4.10 10.17 -7.69
N ALA A 148 -4.10 11.19 -6.84
CA ALA A 148 -3.55 12.50 -7.20
C ALA A 148 -2.03 12.40 -7.40
N PRO A 149 -1.49 12.81 -8.56
CA PRO A 149 -0.04 12.82 -8.80
C PRO A 149 0.70 13.62 -7.73
N VAL A 150 1.84 13.11 -7.30
CA VAL A 150 2.69 13.78 -6.31
C VAL A 150 4.16 13.71 -6.72
N LYS A 151 4.82 14.88 -6.74
CA LYS A 151 6.24 14.96 -7.08
C LYS A 151 7.10 14.29 -6.03
N VAL A 152 7.99 13.40 -6.45
CA VAL A 152 9.04 12.80 -5.63
C VAL A 152 10.25 13.75 -5.57
N ASP A 153 10.63 14.17 -4.36
CA ASP A 153 11.72 15.14 -4.14
C ASP A 153 13.09 14.48 -3.95
N GLY A 154 13.11 13.16 -3.70
CA GLY A 154 14.34 12.39 -3.61
C GLY A 154 14.07 10.90 -3.79
N VAL A 155 15.00 10.22 -4.43
CA VAL A 155 14.95 8.76 -4.60
C VAL A 155 15.80 8.10 -3.52
N VAL A 156 15.25 7.03 -2.94
CA VAL A 156 15.97 6.18 -1.98
C VAL A 156 16.38 4.88 -2.66
N GLY A 157 17.62 4.46 -2.38
CA GLY A 157 18.16 3.18 -2.82
C GLY A 157 17.98 2.08 -1.77
N ASP A 158 18.30 0.87 -2.17
CA ASP A 158 18.31 -0.28 -1.28
C ASP A 158 19.37 -0.11 -0.17
N GLU A 159 19.02 -0.50 1.06
CA GLU A 159 19.83 -0.34 2.27
C GLU A 159 20.24 1.12 2.57
N GLN A 160 19.63 2.09 1.90
CA GLN A 160 19.89 3.48 2.19
C GLN A 160 19.22 3.92 3.49
N THR A 161 19.99 4.53 4.37
CA THR A 161 19.48 5.13 5.61
C THR A 161 19.21 6.61 5.39
N ILE A 162 18.00 7.05 5.74
CA ILE A 162 17.61 8.46 5.82
C ILE A 162 17.62 8.91 7.27
N HIS A 163 17.96 10.17 7.51
CA HIS A 163 18.04 10.76 8.85
C HIS A 163 17.13 11.97 8.96
N LEU A 164 16.42 12.08 10.08
CA LEU A 164 15.75 13.30 10.51
C LEU A 164 15.91 13.46 12.02
N GLY A 165 16.64 14.48 12.45
CA GLY A 165 16.96 14.69 13.87
C GLY A 165 17.71 13.48 14.46
N ASP A 166 17.13 12.88 15.47
CA ASP A 166 17.66 11.72 16.21
C ASP A 166 17.16 10.36 15.69
N VAL A 167 16.41 10.35 14.60
CA VAL A 167 15.86 9.13 13.99
C VAL A 167 16.61 8.80 12.71
N ALA A 168 16.92 7.51 12.55
CA ALA A 168 17.46 6.88 11.34
C ALA A 168 16.50 5.79 10.87
N LEU A 169 16.08 5.85 9.61
CA LEU A 169 15.24 4.84 8.93
C LEU A 169 16.02 4.27 7.75
N THR A 170 16.09 2.95 7.65
CA THR A 170 16.72 2.25 6.54
C THR A 170 15.66 1.70 5.59
N ALA A 171 15.81 2.02 4.32
CA ALA A 171 14.97 1.51 3.23
C ALA A 171 15.46 0.12 2.80
N HIS A 172 14.55 -0.85 2.70
CA HIS A 172 14.80 -2.17 2.15
C HIS A 172 13.88 -2.34 0.95
N LEU A 173 14.42 -2.38 -0.26
CA LEU A 173 13.59 -2.61 -1.43
C LEU A 173 13.04 -4.03 -1.40
N THR A 174 11.71 -4.14 -1.40
CA THR A 174 10.95 -5.39 -1.34
C THR A 174 9.94 -5.44 -2.50
N PRO A 175 10.42 -5.39 -3.78
CA PRO A 175 9.56 -5.35 -4.95
C PRO A 175 8.75 -6.63 -5.12
N GLY A 176 7.69 -6.55 -5.92
CA GLY A 176 6.74 -7.62 -6.22
C GLY A 176 5.32 -7.10 -6.21
N HIS A 177 4.83 -6.58 -5.09
CA HIS A 177 3.51 -5.96 -5.01
C HIS A 177 3.42 -4.71 -5.91
N THR A 178 4.44 -3.86 -5.87
CA THR A 178 4.79 -2.88 -6.91
C THR A 178 6.28 -2.99 -7.23
N PRO A 179 6.74 -2.44 -8.38
CA PRO A 179 8.17 -2.44 -8.73
C PRO A 179 9.05 -1.69 -7.72
N GLY A 180 8.45 -0.78 -6.97
CA GLY A 180 9.15 0.06 -6.01
C GLY A 180 8.78 -0.17 -4.56
N CYS A 181 8.04 -1.23 -4.25
CA CYS A 181 7.66 -1.55 -2.88
C CYS A 181 8.88 -1.54 -1.96
N THR A 182 8.75 -0.85 -0.83
CA THR A 182 9.85 -0.58 0.10
C THR A 182 9.40 -0.86 1.52
N SER A 183 10.11 -1.73 2.20
CA SER A 183 9.99 -1.90 3.65
C SER A 183 10.96 -0.93 4.35
N TRP A 184 10.60 -0.47 5.54
CA TRP A 184 11.41 0.47 6.30
C TRP A 184 11.74 -0.11 7.67
N SER A 185 12.96 0.05 8.12
CA SER A 185 13.33 -0.39 9.47
C SER A 185 13.99 0.72 10.28
N MET A 186 13.84 0.62 11.59
CA MET A 186 14.55 1.44 12.55
C MET A 186 14.84 0.67 13.82
N THR A 187 15.83 1.10 14.56
CA THR A 187 16.06 0.66 15.94
C THR A 187 15.64 1.78 16.88
N VAL A 188 14.76 1.45 17.80
CA VAL A 188 14.39 2.34 18.89
C VAL A 188 15.04 1.87 20.19
N ARG A 189 15.37 2.81 21.07
CA ARG A 189 15.81 2.52 22.43
C ARG A 189 14.83 3.18 23.39
N ASP A 190 14.09 2.35 24.11
CA ASP A 190 13.15 2.81 25.12
C ASP A 190 13.44 2.12 26.46
N HIS A 191 13.48 2.89 27.56
CA HIS A 191 13.80 2.39 28.91
C HIS A 191 15.01 1.44 28.98
N GLY A 192 16.04 1.68 28.15
CA GLY A 192 17.27 0.88 28.11
C GLY A 192 17.19 -0.39 27.27
N VAL A 193 16.01 -0.72 26.71
CA VAL A 193 15.81 -1.84 25.78
C VAL A 193 15.90 -1.35 24.36
N SER A 194 16.68 -2.04 23.51
CA SER A 194 16.70 -1.80 22.06
C SER A 194 15.73 -2.74 21.36
N ARG A 195 14.92 -2.21 20.45
CA ARG A 195 13.97 -2.98 19.64
C ARG A 195 14.10 -2.62 18.17
N HIS A 196 14.09 -3.63 17.31
CA HIS A 196 14.01 -3.47 15.88
C HIS A 196 12.56 -3.41 15.42
N ILE A 197 12.17 -2.29 14.82
CA ILE A 197 10.85 -2.09 14.19
C ILE A 197 11.01 -2.26 12.69
N LEU A 198 10.16 -3.08 12.08
CA LEU A 198 10.03 -3.21 10.65
C LEU A 198 8.63 -2.75 10.23
N PHE A 199 8.57 -1.70 9.41
CA PHE A 199 7.40 -1.33 8.63
C PHE A 199 7.48 -2.10 7.32
N LEU A 200 6.73 -3.18 7.23
CA LEU A 200 6.78 -4.09 6.09
C LEU A 200 5.91 -3.56 4.96
N GLY A 201 6.50 -3.33 3.80
CA GLY A 201 5.79 -3.10 2.56
C GLY A 201 4.95 -4.31 2.15
N SER A 202 3.96 -4.11 1.30
CA SER A 202 3.05 -5.19 0.91
C SER A 202 3.78 -6.35 0.24
N ILE A 203 3.45 -7.57 0.67
CA ILE A 203 3.94 -8.83 0.10
C ILE A 203 2.79 -9.73 -0.37
N THR A 204 1.59 -9.15 -0.50
CA THR A 204 0.40 -9.84 -1.02
C THR A 204 0.33 -9.73 -2.54
N VAL A 205 -0.27 -10.71 -3.20
CA VAL A 205 -0.52 -10.63 -4.65
C VAL A 205 -1.63 -9.62 -4.96
N ALA A 206 -2.70 -9.59 -4.16
CA ALA A 206 -3.79 -8.60 -4.21
C ALA A 206 -4.32 -8.31 -5.63
N GLY A 207 -4.53 -9.35 -6.44
CA GLY A 207 -5.06 -9.21 -7.80
C GLY A 207 -4.03 -8.81 -8.86
N ASN A 208 -2.74 -8.70 -8.52
CA ASN A 208 -1.70 -8.55 -9.54
C ASN A 208 -1.66 -9.77 -10.49
N ILE A 209 -1.60 -9.52 -11.79
CA ILE A 209 -1.41 -10.55 -12.81
C ILE A 209 0.03 -11.05 -12.72
N LEU A 210 0.21 -12.33 -12.37
CA LEU A 210 1.55 -12.91 -12.19
C LEU A 210 2.13 -13.47 -13.51
N VAL A 211 1.28 -13.98 -14.40
CA VAL A 211 1.71 -14.56 -15.68
C VAL A 211 1.25 -13.63 -16.82
N GLY A 212 2.19 -13.25 -17.69
CA GLY A 212 1.87 -12.33 -18.79
C GLY A 212 1.65 -10.87 -18.36
N ASN A 213 2.18 -10.44 -17.23
CA ASN A 213 2.13 -9.03 -16.81
C ASN A 213 3.05 -8.19 -17.72
N HIS A 214 2.46 -7.44 -18.64
CA HIS A 214 3.21 -6.64 -19.60
C HIS A 214 3.77 -5.35 -19.00
N ALA A 215 3.07 -4.76 -18.05
CA ALA A 215 3.49 -3.52 -17.41
C ALA A 215 4.53 -3.76 -16.29
N TYR A 216 4.63 -5.01 -15.79
CA TYR A 216 5.60 -5.43 -14.78
C TYR A 216 6.07 -6.88 -15.03
N PRO A 217 6.90 -7.12 -16.06
CA PRO A 217 7.30 -8.48 -16.46
C PRO A 217 8.14 -9.23 -15.42
N ASP A 218 8.88 -8.53 -14.56
CA ASP A 218 9.75 -9.13 -13.54
C ASP A 218 9.03 -9.48 -12.23
N ILE A 219 7.71 -9.30 -12.15
CA ILE A 219 6.91 -9.40 -10.91
C ILE A 219 7.14 -10.71 -10.13
N VAL A 220 7.19 -11.85 -10.82
CA VAL A 220 7.39 -13.16 -10.18
C VAL A 220 8.79 -13.28 -9.56
N GLN A 221 9.81 -12.81 -10.28
CA GLN A 221 11.18 -12.85 -9.79
C GLN A 221 11.37 -11.91 -8.60
N ASP A 222 10.74 -10.75 -8.64
CA ASP A 222 10.79 -9.76 -7.57
C ASP A 222 10.12 -10.26 -6.29
N TYR A 223 8.94 -10.89 -6.38
CA TYR A 223 8.34 -11.56 -5.22
C TYR A 223 9.26 -12.61 -4.61
N ARG A 224 9.88 -13.47 -5.43
CA ARG A 224 10.77 -14.51 -4.95
C ARG A 224 12.01 -13.94 -4.25
N THR A 225 12.58 -12.88 -4.81
CA THR A 225 13.72 -12.16 -4.22
C THR A 225 13.32 -11.53 -2.88
N THR A 226 12.15 -10.89 -2.84
CA THR A 226 11.59 -10.28 -1.63
C THR A 226 11.36 -11.31 -0.53
N PHE A 227 10.73 -12.45 -0.82
CA PHE A 227 10.53 -13.50 0.17
C PHE A 227 11.87 -14.07 0.68
N ALA A 228 12.84 -14.28 -0.20
CA ALA A 228 14.17 -14.74 0.19
C ALA A 228 14.92 -13.72 1.08
N ARG A 229 14.73 -12.42 0.83
CA ARG A 229 15.26 -11.34 1.67
C ARG A 229 14.61 -11.32 3.04
N LEU A 230 13.28 -11.24 3.08
CA LEU A 230 12.51 -11.13 4.33
C LEU A 230 12.71 -12.34 5.25
N ALA A 231 12.93 -13.53 4.69
CA ALA A 231 13.25 -14.73 5.48
C ALA A 231 14.58 -14.62 6.27
N ARG A 232 15.44 -13.67 5.94
CA ARG A 232 16.72 -13.41 6.62
C ARG A 232 16.68 -12.18 7.53
N MET A 233 15.57 -11.42 7.49
CA MET A 233 15.40 -10.24 8.33
C MET A 233 14.84 -10.62 9.71
N HIS A 234 15.07 -9.73 10.66
CA HIS A 234 14.53 -9.81 12.03
C HIS A 234 13.75 -8.55 12.35
N ALA A 235 12.67 -8.70 13.10
CA ALA A 235 11.93 -7.60 13.71
C ALA A 235 11.41 -8.03 15.08
N ASP A 236 11.58 -7.16 16.09
CA ASP A 236 10.92 -7.34 17.39
C ASP A 236 9.46 -6.88 17.31
N ILE A 237 9.21 -5.84 16.50
CA ILE A 237 7.91 -5.24 16.25
C ILE A 237 7.70 -5.19 14.74
N LEU A 238 6.64 -5.86 14.27
CA LEU A 238 6.20 -5.83 12.88
C LEU A 238 5.00 -4.89 12.75
N LEU A 239 5.10 -3.95 11.81
CA LEU A 239 4.03 -3.03 11.41
C LEU A 239 3.78 -3.17 9.92
N THR A 240 2.53 -3.12 9.49
CA THR A 240 2.12 -3.31 8.10
C THR A 240 1.18 -2.20 7.65
N SER A 241 1.12 -1.92 6.37
CA SER A 241 0.25 -0.90 5.79
C SER A 241 -1.24 -1.26 5.85
N HIS A 242 -1.56 -2.56 5.90
CA HIS A 242 -2.86 -3.07 6.30
C HIS A 242 -2.74 -3.60 7.74
N PRO A 243 -3.29 -2.89 8.75
CA PRO A 243 -3.00 -3.14 10.16
C PRO A 243 -3.41 -4.53 10.64
N GLU A 244 -4.40 -5.17 10.00
CA GLU A 244 -4.85 -6.51 10.32
C GLU A 244 -3.80 -7.59 10.04
N MET A 245 -2.88 -7.35 9.10
CA MET A 245 -1.83 -8.33 8.74
C MET A 245 -0.81 -8.54 9.86
N ALA A 246 -0.67 -7.57 10.76
CA ALA A 246 0.20 -7.65 11.95
C ALA A 246 -0.57 -7.42 13.25
N ASP A 247 -1.89 -7.58 13.24
CA ASP A 247 -2.79 -7.42 14.40
C ASP A 247 -2.60 -6.06 15.12
N VAL A 248 -2.27 -4.98 14.41
CA VAL A 248 -1.83 -3.70 15.01
C VAL A 248 -2.87 -3.14 15.98
N LEU A 249 -4.15 -3.13 15.60
CA LEU A 249 -5.23 -2.62 16.46
C LEU A 249 -5.54 -3.55 17.63
N ASP A 250 -5.46 -4.86 17.43
CA ASP A 250 -5.66 -5.84 18.51
C ASP A 250 -4.48 -5.80 19.51
N ARG A 251 -3.27 -5.49 19.04
CA ARG A 251 -2.10 -5.25 19.91
C ARG A 251 -2.30 -4.00 20.74
N GLU A 252 -2.85 -2.93 20.16
CA GLU A 252 -3.22 -1.73 20.91
C GLU A 252 -4.26 -2.06 22.00
N ALA A 253 -5.33 -2.77 21.66
CA ALA A 253 -6.34 -3.16 22.64
C ALA A 253 -5.74 -4.01 23.79
N ARG A 254 -4.81 -4.92 23.49
CA ARG A 254 -4.08 -5.68 24.51
C ARG A 254 -3.17 -4.80 25.37
N ARG A 255 -2.54 -3.77 24.78
CA ARG A 255 -1.72 -2.81 25.51
C ARG A 255 -2.58 -1.97 26.48
N GLU A 256 -3.74 -1.49 26.02
CA GLU A 256 -4.71 -0.78 26.86
C GLU A 256 -5.23 -1.66 28.02
N ALA A 257 -5.33 -2.97 27.78
CA ALA A 257 -5.65 -3.96 28.80
C ALA A 257 -4.49 -4.32 29.77
N GLY A 258 -3.34 -3.62 29.66
CA GLY A 258 -2.22 -3.74 30.58
C GLY A 258 -1.04 -4.59 30.09
N ASN A 259 -1.06 -5.10 28.86
CA ASN A 259 0.10 -5.80 28.29
C ASN A 259 1.10 -4.80 27.67
N ALA A 260 2.08 -4.36 28.45
CA ALA A 260 3.10 -3.42 28.00
C ALA A 260 3.93 -3.89 26.78
N ASN A 261 4.03 -5.19 26.57
CA ASN A 261 4.77 -5.79 25.45
C ASN A 261 3.86 -6.25 24.29
N ALA A 262 2.63 -5.76 24.18
CA ALA A 262 1.64 -6.22 23.20
C ALA A 262 2.12 -6.14 21.74
N PHE A 263 2.97 -5.17 21.41
CA PHE A 263 3.54 -5.00 20.07
C PHE A 263 4.75 -5.90 19.80
N VAL A 264 5.39 -6.44 20.83
CA VAL A 264 6.62 -7.26 20.72
C VAL A 264 6.27 -8.69 20.36
N ASP A 265 6.63 -9.09 19.13
CA ASP A 265 6.42 -10.44 18.63
C ASP A 265 7.45 -10.77 17.54
N PRO A 266 8.64 -11.25 17.91
CA PRO A 266 9.68 -11.61 16.93
C PRO A 266 9.28 -12.71 15.96
N GLY A 267 8.23 -13.47 16.27
CA GLY A 267 7.66 -14.50 15.40
C GLY A 267 6.70 -13.96 14.32
N ALA A 268 6.26 -12.70 14.41
CA ALA A 268 5.26 -12.16 13.49
C ALA A 268 5.76 -12.11 12.03
N LEU A 269 6.96 -11.58 11.81
CA LEU A 269 7.55 -11.51 10.47
C LEU A 269 7.70 -12.87 9.80
N PRO A 270 8.34 -13.89 10.40
CA PRO A 270 8.49 -15.19 9.75
C PRO A 270 7.15 -15.88 9.47
N ARG A 271 6.13 -15.74 10.34
CA ARG A 271 4.80 -16.29 10.10
C ARG A 271 4.13 -15.61 8.90
N LEU A 272 4.14 -14.29 8.84
CA LEU A 272 3.53 -13.54 7.73
C LEU A 272 4.23 -13.83 6.40
N VAL A 273 5.56 -13.86 6.37
CA VAL A 273 6.35 -14.20 5.18
C VAL A 273 6.01 -15.62 4.69
N ALA A 274 5.94 -16.60 5.59
CA ALA A 274 5.61 -17.99 5.22
C ALA A 274 4.20 -18.10 4.61
N THR A 275 3.21 -17.46 5.23
CA THR A 275 1.81 -17.48 4.75
C THR A 275 1.68 -16.76 3.41
N SER A 276 2.27 -15.57 3.26
CA SER A 276 2.19 -14.79 2.02
C SER A 276 2.94 -15.48 0.88
N LYS A 277 4.09 -16.09 1.14
CA LYS A 277 4.82 -16.90 0.15
C LYS A 277 3.99 -18.09 -0.33
N ALA A 278 3.35 -18.82 0.58
CA ALA A 278 2.50 -19.95 0.22
C ALA A 278 1.32 -19.50 -0.66
N ALA A 279 0.66 -18.38 -0.31
CA ALA A 279 -0.42 -17.80 -1.10
C ALA A 279 0.06 -17.35 -2.50
N PHE A 280 1.23 -16.72 -2.58
CA PHE A 280 1.86 -16.34 -3.85
C PHE A 280 2.10 -17.56 -4.75
N GLU A 281 2.74 -18.62 -4.25
CA GLU A 281 3.04 -19.82 -5.04
C GLU A 281 1.76 -20.54 -5.49
N GLN A 282 0.70 -20.56 -4.66
CA GLN A 282 -0.61 -21.10 -5.05
C GLN A 282 -1.23 -20.28 -6.18
N THR A 283 -1.21 -18.95 -6.08
CA THR A 283 -1.75 -18.05 -7.12
C THR A 283 -0.96 -18.20 -8.42
N LEU A 284 0.36 -18.25 -8.36
CA LEU A 284 1.23 -18.45 -9.52
C LEU A 284 0.96 -19.80 -10.21
N ALA A 285 0.87 -20.88 -9.45
CA ALA A 285 0.59 -22.21 -9.98
C ALA A 285 -0.80 -22.28 -10.63
N LYS A 286 -1.80 -21.57 -10.10
CA LYS A 286 -3.13 -21.46 -10.71
C LYS A 286 -3.04 -20.69 -12.04
N ALA A 287 -2.46 -19.49 -12.05
CA ALA A 287 -2.34 -18.66 -13.24
C ALA A 287 -1.57 -19.34 -14.38
N SER A 288 -0.50 -20.11 -14.06
CA SER A 288 0.27 -20.86 -15.06
C SER A 288 -0.56 -21.93 -15.76
N ARG A 289 -1.46 -22.63 -15.03
CA ARG A 289 -2.34 -23.65 -15.64
C ARG A 289 -3.45 -23.06 -16.51
N GLU A 290 -3.87 -21.82 -16.25
CA GLU A 290 -4.91 -21.14 -17.02
C GLU A 290 -4.38 -20.56 -18.35
N THR A 291 -3.06 -20.52 -18.50
CA THR A 291 -2.37 -20.02 -19.72
C THR A 291 -1.84 -21.15 -20.63
N GLU A 292 -1.89 -22.41 -20.19
CA GLU A 292 -1.60 -23.62 -21.00
C GLU A 292 -2.86 -24.08 -21.77
#